data_b95c30c56f15fc5bb9bfbd6ec6dd9e91
#
_entry.id   b95c30c56f15fc5bb9bfbd6ec6dd9e91
#
_cell.length_a   1.000
_cell.length_b   1.000
_cell.length_c   1.000
_cell.angle_alpha   90.00
_cell.angle_beta   90.00
_cell.angle_gamma   90.00
#
_symmetry.space_group_name_H-M   'P 1'
#
loop_
_entity.id
_entity.type
_entity.pdbx_description
1 polymer ?
#
loop_
_entity_poly.entity_id
_entity_poly.type
_entity_poly.pdbx_seq_one_letter_code
_entity_poly.pdbx_strand_id
1 'polypeptide(L)'
;MPVEPTPEQIVEMQAIAGGPEDGPLVMLNLNRYRDPAAYARYGEVAQRVLDRVGGRILWHAPVNGTVIGEGEERFDDVIAVWYPSAAAFLQLVADPELLAAREHRLEGLERAALLRCEGAASGHQAAPL
;
A
#
# COMPACT_ATOMS: atom_id res chain seq x y z
N MET A 1 15.24 -8.36 3.36
CA MET A 1 14.38 -7.20 3.68
C MET A 1 12.96 -7.51 3.27
N PRO A 2 11.95 -7.27 4.13
CA PRO A 2 10.57 -7.61 3.78
C PRO A 2 10.04 -6.68 2.70
N VAL A 3 9.37 -7.28 1.73
CA VAL A 3 8.63 -6.59 0.68
C VAL A 3 7.22 -7.17 0.52
N GLU A 4 6.90 -8.21 1.28
CA GLU A 4 5.61 -8.90 1.25
C GLU A 4 5.10 -9.15 2.66
N PRO A 5 3.77 -9.32 2.84
CA PRO A 5 3.21 -9.61 4.15
C PRO A 5 3.59 -11.00 4.64
N THR A 6 3.63 -11.17 5.96
CA THR A 6 3.71 -12.49 6.59
C THR A 6 2.35 -13.18 6.52
N PRO A 7 2.31 -14.53 6.69
CA PRO A 7 1.03 -15.24 6.76
C PRO A 7 0.09 -14.71 7.84
N GLU A 8 0.63 -14.32 8.99
CA GLU A 8 -0.15 -13.76 10.10
C GLU A 8 -0.79 -12.41 9.73
N GLN A 9 -0.05 -11.56 9.01
CA GLN A 9 -0.56 -10.27 8.55
C GLN A 9 -1.70 -10.44 7.54
N ILE A 10 -1.60 -11.42 6.65
CA ILE A 10 -2.68 -11.74 5.71
C ILE A 10 -3.92 -12.23 6.45
N VAL A 11 -3.75 -13.14 7.42
CA VAL A 11 -4.85 -13.66 8.23
C VAL A 11 -5.56 -12.54 8.98
N GLU A 12 -4.81 -11.58 9.54
CA GLU A 12 -5.38 -10.42 10.22
C GLU A 12 -6.28 -9.60 9.28
N MET A 13 -5.81 -9.32 8.06
CA MET A 13 -6.61 -8.59 7.07
C MET A 13 -7.85 -9.38 6.65
N GLN A 14 -7.72 -10.69 6.45
CA GLN A 14 -8.85 -11.55 6.09
C GLN A 14 -9.91 -11.60 7.19
N ALA A 15 -9.50 -11.54 8.46
CA ALA A 15 -10.41 -11.55 9.58
C ALA A 15 -11.27 -10.28 9.66
N ILE A 16 -10.74 -9.15 9.19
CA ILE A 16 -11.48 -7.87 9.17
C ILE A 16 -12.39 -7.79 7.95
N ALA A 17 -11.94 -8.28 6.80
CA ALA A 17 -12.59 -8.08 5.51
C ALA A 17 -14.03 -8.62 5.48
N GLY A 18 -14.99 -7.77 5.13
CA GLY A 18 -16.40 -8.12 5.01
C GLY A 18 -17.12 -8.30 6.33
N GLY A 19 -16.42 -8.10 7.46
CA GLY A 19 -17.01 -8.23 8.79
C GLY A 19 -17.59 -6.91 9.32
N PRO A 20 -18.14 -6.92 10.55
CA PRO A 20 -18.80 -5.74 11.12
C PRO A 20 -17.85 -4.58 11.40
N GLU A 21 -16.54 -4.84 11.50
CA GLU A 21 -15.54 -3.80 11.72
C GLU A 21 -14.86 -3.33 10.43
N ASP A 22 -15.23 -3.90 9.27
CA ASP A 22 -14.68 -3.47 8.00
C ASP A 22 -15.25 -2.10 7.61
N GLY A 23 -14.42 -1.30 6.99
CA GLY A 23 -14.78 0.04 6.55
C GLY A 23 -13.60 0.74 5.89
N PRO A 24 -13.71 2.05 5.65
CA PRO A 24 -12.65 2.80 4.98
C PRO A 24 -11.33 2.74 5.73
N LEU A 25 -10.24 2.65 4.98
CA LEU A 25 -8.89 2.65 5.53
C LEU A 25 -7.93 3.35 4.58
N VAL A 26 -6.80 3.76 5.14
CA VAL A 26 -5.67 4.30 4.37
C VAL A 26 -4.49 3.36 4.56
N MET A 27 -3.94 2.89 3.44
CA MET A 27 -2.67 2.16 3.45
C MET A 27 -1.55 3.15 3.19
N LEU A 28 -0.66 3.30 4.16
CA LEU A 28 0.52 4.13 4.02
C LEU A 28 1.67 3.24 3.54
N ASN A 29 2.11 3.49 2.32
CA ASN A 29 3.19 2.75 1.68
C ASN A 29 4.50 3.50 1.85
N LEU A 30 5.50 2.86 2.44
CA LEU A 30 6.86 3.38 2.53
C LEU A 30 7.74 2.47 1.69
N ASN A 31 8.37 3.02 0.66
CA ASN A 31 9.11 2.23 -0.30
C ASN A 31 10.57 2.63 -0.37
N ARG A 32 11.44 1.63 -0.41
CA ARG A 32 12.84 1.80 -0.80
C ARG A 32 13.09 0.99 -2.06
N TYR A 33 13.57 1.66 -3.11
CA TYR A 33 13.70 1.06 -4.42
C TYR A 33 15.07 0.45 -4.65
N ARG A 34 15.07 -0.67 -5.35
CA ARG A 34 16.24 -1.23 -6.00
C ARG A 34 16.27 -0.79 -7.46
N ASP A 35 15.13 -0.83 -8.12
CA ASP A 35 14.94 -0.41 -9.51
C ASP A 35 13.63 0.38 -9.62
N PRO A 36 13.70 1.73 -9.58
CA PRO A 36 12.49 2.55 -9.67
C PRO A 36 11.71 2.35 -10.96
N ALA A 37 12.38 2.06 -12.08
CA ALA A 37 11.71 1.86 -13.36
C ALA A 37 10.86 0.58 -13.34
N ALA A 38 11.35 -0.49 -12.72
CA ALA A 38 10.59 -1.72 -12.56
C ALA A 38 9.35 -1.48 -11.68
N TYR A 39 9.51 -0.76 -10.58
CA TYR A 39 8.37 -0.43 -9.72
C TYR A 39 7.34 0.44 -10.44
N ALA A 40 7.79 1.36 -11.29
CA ALA A 40 6.86 2.20 -12.06
C ALA A 40 5.98 1.37 -13.00
N ARG A 41 6.53 0.30 -13.59
CA ARG A 41 5.74 -0.64 -14.41
C ARG A 41 4.66 -1.33 -13.57
N TYR A 42 5.02 -1.75 -12.36
CA TYR A 42 4.04 -2.31 -11.42
C TYR A 42 2.98 -1.26 -11.06
N GLY A 43 3.41 -0.03 -10.81
CA GLY A 43 2.53 1.06 -10.40
C GLY A 43 1.46 1.40 -11.44
N GLU A 44 1.77 1.31 -12.73
CA GLU A 44 0.80 1.52 -13.80
C GLU A 44 -0.35 0.50 -13.73
N VAL A 45 -0.01 -0.77 -13.51
CA VAL A 45 -1.01 -1.83 -13.35
C VAL A 45 -1.79 -1.63 -12.06
N ALA A 46 -1.08 -1.34 -10.97
CA ALA A 46 -1.71 -1.14 -9.66
C ALA A 46 -2.74 -0.01 -9.67
N GLN A 47 -2.49 1.09 -10.38
CA GLN A 47 -3.45 2.19 -10.48
C GLN A 47 -4.75 1.77 -11.17
N ARG A 48 -4.65 0.99 -12.25
CA ARG A 48 -5.85 0.49 -12.93
C ARG A 48 -6.67 -0.42 -12.04
N VAL A 49 -6.01 -1.31 -11.31
CA VAL A 49 -6.69 -2.23 -10.40
C VAL A 49 -7.27 -1.48 -9.21
N LEU A 50 -6.54 -0.47 -8.70
CA LEU A 50 -7.02 0.38 -7.62
C LEU A 50 -8.34 1.06 -7.99
N ASP A 51 -8.43 1.62 -9.20
CA ASP A 51 -9.67 2.24 -9.67
C ASP A 51 -10.83 1.24 -9.70
N ARG A 52 -10.57 0.00 -10.12
CA ARG A 52 -11.60 -1.04 -10.20
C ARG A 52 -12.17 -1.42 -8.84
N VAL A 53 -11.36 -1.39 -7.79
CA VAL A 53 -11.82 -1.75 -6.44
C VAL A 53 -12.34 -0.54 -5.64
N GLY A 54 -12.40 0.63 -6.27
CA GLY A 54 -12.93 1.84 -5.66
C GLY A 54 -11.94 2.58 -4.77
N GLY A 55 -10.66 2.27 -4.87
CA GLY A 55 -9.62 2.95 -4.13
C GLY A 55 -9.09 4.18 -4.86
N ARG A 56 -8.25 4.94 -4.19
CA ARG A 56 -7.59 6.10 -4.80
C ARG A 56 -6.33 6.51 -4.04
N ILE A 57 -5.38 7.11 -4.75
CA ILE A 57 -4.21 7.71 -4.14
C ILE A 57 -4.61 9.06 -3.58
N LEU A 58 -4.41 9.25 -2.27
CA LEU A 58 -4.67 10.54 -1.62
C LEU A 58 -3.51 11.51 -1.88
N TRP A 59 -2.29 11.03 -1.76
CA TRP A 59 -1.08 11.79 -2.07
C TRP A 59 0.12 10.85 -2.20
N HIS A 60 1.15 11.36 -2.86
CA HIS A 60 2.41 10.67 -3.07
C HIS A 60 3.53 11.71 -2.97
N ALA A 61 4.58 11.41 -2.22
CA ALA A 61 5.69 12.34 -2.06
C ALA A 61 7.02 11.60 -1.99
N PRO A 62 8.06 12.11 -2.65
CA PRO A 62 9.41 11.61 -2.44
C PRO A 62 9.89 11.98 -1.03
N VAL A 63 10.70 11.11 -0.45
CA VAL A 63 11.34 11.34 0.86
C VAL A 63 12.70 11.96 0.61
N ASN A 64 12.94 13.13 1.21
CA ASN A 64 14.19 13.88 1.00
C ASN A 64 15.27 13.52 2.00
N GLY A 65 14.92 12.88 3.13
CA GLY A 65 15.88 12.48 4.15
C GLY A 65 15.21 11.93 5.39
N THR A 66 16.00 11.32 6.24
CA THR A 66 15.53 10.78 7.53
C THR A 66 15.93 11.74 8.63
N VAL A 67 14.94 12.30 9.33
CA VAL A 67 15.19 13.23 10.44
C VAL A 67 15.43 12.48 11.76
N ILE A 68 14.67 11.41 11.98
CA ILE A 68 14.85 10.48 13.11
C ILE A 68 14.71 9.07 12.54
N GLY A 69 15.73 8.24 12.72
CA GLY A 69 15.73 6.85 12.27
C GLY A 69 17.12 6.39 11.90
N GLU A 70 17.25 5.10 11.68
CA GLU A 70 18.48 4.45 11.24
C GLU A 70 18.33 3.94 9.81
N GLY A 71 19.22 3.06 9.37
CA GLY A 71 19.20 2.54 8.00
C GLY A 71 17.92 1.85 7.59
N GLU A 72 17.24 1.19 8.55
CA GLU A 72 15.99 0.49 8.27
C GLU A 72 14.82 1.44 8.00
N GLU A 73 14.90 2.67 8.51
CA GLU A 73 13.89 3.71 8.31
C GLU A 73 14.21 4.61 7.11
N ARG A 74 15.19 4.25 6.28
CA ARG A 74 15.47 4.97 5.05
C ARG A 74 14.55 4.51 3.94
N PHE A 75 13.70 5.41 3.47
CA PHE A 75 12.77 5.17 2.37
C PHE A 75 12.93 6.25 1.30
N ASP A 76 12.52 5.92 0.08
CA ASP A 76 12.65 6.81 -1.08
C ASP A 76 11.35 7.58 -1.35
N ASP A 77 10.20 6.98 -1.04
CA ASP A 77 8.93 7.69 -1.16
C ASP A 77 7.87 7.14 -0.18
N VAL A 78 6.80 7.91 -0.06
CA VAL A 78 5.62 7.59 0.76
C VAL A 78 4.38 7.81 -0.09
N ILE A 79 3.47 6.84 -0.08
CA ILE A 79 2.22 6.90 -0.84
C ILE A 79 1.06 6.58 0.11
N ALA A 80 0.11 7.50 0.25
CA ALA A 80 -1.12 7.27 1.01
C ALA A 80 -2.22 6.85 0.05
N VAL A 81 -2.72 5.63 0.22
CA VAL A 81 -3.74 5.03 -0.65
C VAL A 81 -4.99 4.72 0.16
N TRP A 82 -6.11 5.26 -0.26
CA TRP A 82 -7.40 5.03 0.39
C TRP A 82 -8.15 3.89 -0.28
N TYR A 83 -8.78 3.06 0.56
CA TYR A 83 -9.67 1.99 0.14
C TYR A 83 -11.00 2.12 0.87
N PRO A 84 -12.13 1.77 0.22
CA PRO A 84 -13.43 1.80 0.90
C PRO A 84 -13.57 0.73 1.98
N SER A 85 -12.76 -0.33 1.94
CA SER A 85 -12.81 -1.43 2.89
C SER A 85 -11.55 -2.28 2.82
N ALA A 86 -11.30 -3.09 3.86
CA ALA A 86 -10.27 -4.12 3.82
C ALA A 86 -10.57 -5.15 2.73
N ALA A 87 -11.84 -5.48 2.50
CA ALA A 87 -12.24 -6.38 1.42
C ALA A 87 -11.79 -5.86 0.05
N ALA A 88 -11.93 -4.55 -0.21
CA ALA A 88 -11.46 -3.93 -1.46
C ALA A 88 -9.94 -4.06 -1.63
N PHE A 89 -9.19 -3.84 -0.55
CA PHE A 89 -7.74 -4.04 -0.58
C PHE A 89 -7.38 -5.50 -0.94
N LEU A 90 -8.05 -6.47 -0.31
CA LEU A 90 -7.81 -7.88 -0.62
C LEU A 90 -8.20 -8.25 -2.05
N GLN A 91 -9.24 -7.63 -2.60
CA GLN A 91 -9.60 -7.79 -4.01
C GLN A 91 -8.48 -7.28 -4.93
N LEU A 92 -7.86 -6.15 -4.58
CA LEU A 92 -6.73 -5.61 -5.33
C LEU A 92 -5.56 -6.60 -5.33
N VAL A 93 -5.14 -7.09 -4.16
CA VAL A 93 -3.97 -7.98 -4.08
C VAL A 93 -4.22 -9.35 -4.71
N ALA A 94 -5.46 -9.75 -4.88
CA ALA A 94 -5.85 -11.00 -5.53
C ALA A 94 -6.16 -10.84 -7.03
N ASP A 95 -6.14 -9.62 -7.55
CA ASP A 95 -6.47 -9.36 -8.95
C ASP A 95 -5.46 -10.04 -9.88
N PRO A 96 -5.93 -10.82 -10.89
CA PRO A 96 -5.01 -11.55 -11.77
C PRO A 96 -4.06 -10.65 -12.56
N GLU A 97 -4.49 -9.45 -12.96
CA GLU A 97 -3.63 -8.50 -13.67
C GLU A 97 -2.51 -8.01 -12.77
N LEU A 98 -2.81 -7.71 -11.51
CA LEU A 98 -1.80 -7.27 -10.55
C LEU A 98 -0.85 -8.41 -10.19
N LEU A 99 -1.36 -9.63 -10.02
CA LEU A 99 -0.53 -10.81 -9.77
C LEU A 99 0.45 -11.06 -10.93
N ALA A 100 0.02 -10.84 -12.17
CA ALA A 100 0.89 -10.97 -13.34
C ALA A 100 2.01 -9.92 -13.36
N ALA A 101 1.81 -8.77 -12.71
CA ALA A 101 2.81 -7.70 -12.61
C ALA A 101 3.70 -7.82 -11.37
N ARG A 102 3.50 -8.82 -10.53
CA ARG A 102 4.19 -8.99 -9.25
C ARG A 102 5.71 -8.97 -9.36
N GLU A 103 6.26 -9.55 -10.42
CA GLU A 103 7.71 -9.58 -10.64
C GLU A 103 8.31 -8.17 -10.74
N HIS A 104 7.61 -7.23 -11.36
CA HIS A 104 8.05 -5.84 -11.43
C HIS A 104 8.16 -5.21 -10.05
N ARG A 105 7.22 -5.57 -9.16
CA ARG A 105 7.26 -5.10 -7.77
C ARG A 105 8.48 -5.68 -7.03
N LEU A 106 8.73 -6.98 -7.18
CA LEU A 106 9.86 -7.65 -6.52
C LEU A 106 11.21 -7.16 -7.05
N GLU A 107 11.32 -6.90 -8.35
CA GLU A 107 12.53 -6.31 -8.93
C GLU A 107 12.74 -4.88 -8.47
N GLY A 108 11.64 -4.13 -8.31
CA GLY A 108 11.69 -2.70 -8.02
C GLY A 108 11.96 -2.36 -6.56
N LEU A 109 11.54 -3.21 -5.62
CA LEU A 109 11.62 -2.92 -4.19
C LEU A 109 12.79 -3.61 -3.52
N GLU A 110 13.55 -2.84 -2.74
CA GLU A 110 14.52 -3.37 -1.79
C GLU A 110 13.87 -3.61 -0.44
N ARG A 111 13.00 -2.70 -0.03
CA ARG A 111 12.28 -2.77 1.24
C ARG A 111 10.94 -2.06 1.10
N ALA A 112 9.93 -2.57 1.78
CA ALA A 112 8.63 -1.92 1.86
C ALA A 112 8.07 -2.03 3.27
N ALA A 113 7.34 -0.99 3.68
CA ALA A 113 6.45 -1.07 4.82
C ALA A 113 5.07 -0.63 4.35
N LEU A 114 4.04 -1.32 4.81
CA LEU A 114 2.66 -1.00 4.50
C LEU A 114 1.91 -0.94 5.81
N LEU A 115 1.45 0.25 6.18
CA LEU A 115 0.78 0.49 7.45
C LEU A 115 -0.70 0.73 7.21
N ARG A 116 -1.54 0.00 7.94
CA ARG A 116 -2.99 0.17 7.90
C ARG A 116 -3.37 1.27 8.88
N CYS A 117 -3.91 2.37 8.35
CA CYS A 117 -4.36 3.53 9.13
C CYS A 117 -5.88 3.67 9.01
N GLU A 118 -6.49 4.34 9.97
CA GLU A 118 -7.91 4.67 9.89
C GLU A 118 -8.18 5.58 8.70
N GLY A 119 -9.32 5.37 8.04
CA GLY A 119 -9.77 6.19 6.93
C GLY A 119 -11.14 6.80 7.20
N ALA A 120 -11.48 7.84 6.43
CA ALA A 120 -12.82 8.43 6.44
C ALA A 120 -13.59 7.99 5.20
N ALA A 121 -14.92 7.96 5.29
CA ALA A 121 -15.78 7.57 4.18
C ALA A 121 -15.57 8.46 2.94
N SER A 122 -15.19 9.72 3.13
CA SER A 122 -14.86 10.66 2.05
C SER A 122 -13.50 10.44 1.42
N GLY A 123 -12.67 9.55 1.98
CA GLY A 123 -11.29 9.37 1.58
C GLY A 123 -10.34 10.44 2.10
N HIS A 124 -10.83 11.31 2.96
CA HIS A 124 -10.03 12.35 3.60
C HIS A 124 -10.16 12.22 5.11
N GLN A 125 -9.05 12.26 5.80
CA GLN A 125 -9.00 12.17 7.25
C GLN A 125 -8.25 13.39 7.79
N ALA A 126 -8.91 14.13 8.68
CA ALA A 126 -8.28 15.20 9.44
C ALA A 126 -8.66 15.01 10.89
N ALA A 127 -7.68 14.71 11.72
CA ALA A 127 -7.87 14.53 13.16
C ALA A 127 -6.81 15.31 13.92
N PRO A 128 -7.17 15.90 15.08
CA PRO A 128 -6.16 16.54 15.93
C PRO A 128 -5.23 15.48 16.54
N LEU A 129 -4.06 15.91 16.89
CA LEU A 129 -3.12 15.04 17.58
C LEU A 129 -3.64 14.64 18.97
#